data_327e1311be2eb397a9b2e0b092413368
#
_entry.id   327e1311be2eb397a9b2e0b092413368
#
_cell.length_a   1.000
_cell.length_b   1.000
_cell.length_c   1.000
_cell.angle_alpha   90.00
_cell.angle_beta   90.00
_cell.angle_gamma   90.00
#
_symmetry.space_group_name_H-M   'P 1'
#
loop_
_entity.id
_entity.type
_entity.pdbx_description
1 polymer ?
#
loop_
_entity_poly.entity_id
_entity_poly.type
_entity_poly.pdbx_seq_one_letter_code
_entity_poly.pdbx_strand_id
1 'polypeptide(L)'
;MASSSLDPFRLAFTEPSWDDLRIFLAVVAHGSMNSAAKALGQSQPTVARRIKVLEETLGLSLFQRGPNNLELTEAGQAILDAAAPMGEAAAVVSRTAAAYRPDPDAPVRITATSSVTMFLSLYSAELHQAAAPVEIAYIPTRHRLDLASGEADIGLRMRTLTEGSDDLVARKIGQIAFAIYAHTENPKAVIAPPEDPTLSRQAAYVAEFAQGRTIAARIGDMPIRYQAAKAGLGAAFLPCWLGDSDPDLVQVTKPEGDLIEDVFLVMHRRSRNRPNVTRVANALASLFKRNQKALVGG
;
A
#
# COMPACT_ATOMS: atom_id res chain seq x y z
N MET A 1 32.30 -36.54 -2.05
CA MET A 1 30.84 -36.47 -2.27
C MET A 1 30.50 -35.06 -2.66
N ALA A 2 30.32 -34.82 -3.95
CA ALA A 2 30.02 -33.48 -4.49
C ALA A 2 28.54 -33.17 -4.25
N SER A 3 28.27 -32.19 -3.44
CA SER A 3 26.96 -31.56 -3.26
C SER A 3 26.59 -30.93 -4.60
N SER A 4 25.71 -31.56 -5.35
CA SER A 4 25.05 -31.01 -6.51
C SER A 4 24.11 -29.89 -6.01
N SER A 5 24.62 -28.67 -5.91
CA SER A 5 23.77 -27.49 -5.82
C SER A 5 23.02 -27.39 -7.15
N LEU A 6 21.76 -27.78 -7.17
CA LEU A 6 20.86 -27.57 -8.29
C LEU A 6 20.88 -26.07 -8.60
N ASP A 7 21.49 -25.68 -9.72
CA ASP A 7 21.51 -24.31 -10.23
C ASP A 7 20.06 -23.88 -10.49
N PRO A 8 19.49 -22.95 -9.71
CA PRO A 8 18.09 -22.57 -9.84
C PRO A 8 17.79 -21.94 -11.22
N PHE A 9 18.82 -21.44 -11.91
CA PHE A 9 18.68 -20.94 -13.28
C PHE A 9 18.50 -22.07 -14.31
N ARG A 10 19.08 -23.22 -14.09
CA ARG A 10 19.02 -24.35 -15.04
C ARG A 10 17.63 -24.99 -15.10
N LEU A 11 16.86 -24.94 -13.99
CA LEU A 11 15.48 -25.41 -13.94
C LEU A 11 14.50 -24.44 -14.62
N ALA A 12 14.79 -23.13 -14.62
CA ALA A 12 13.93 -22.10 -15.21
C ALA A 12 13.90 -22.11 -16.77
N PHE A 13 14.82 -22.86 -17.42
CA PHE A 13 14.89 -22.92 -18.88
C PHE A 13 14.31 -24.20 -19.46
N THR A 14 13.82 -25.13 -18.63
CA THR A 14 13.43 -26.46 -19.09
C THR A 14 11.94 -26.64 -19.39
N GLU A 15 11.03 -25.79 -18.95
CA GLU A 15 9.57 -25.84 -19.18
C GLU A 15 8.79 -25.57 -17.90
N PRO A 16 7.68 -24.83 -17.90
CA PRO A 16 7.00 -24.17 -19.04
C PRO A 16 7.67 -22.87 -19.50
N SER A 17 7.40 -22.44 -20.74
CA SER A 17 7.90 -21.16 -21.26
C SER A 17 7.39 -19.98 -20.43
N TRP A 18 8.28 -19.05 -20.07
CA TRP A 18 7.91 -17.84 -19.34
C TRP A 18 6.90 -16.97 -20.11
N ASP A 19 6.97 -16.96 -21.45
CA ASP A 19 6.01 -16.23 -22.25
C ASP A 19 4.61 -16.87 -22.22
N ASP A 20 4.53 -18.21 -22.13
CA ASP A 20 3.25 -18.90 -21.98
C ASP A 20 2.62 -18.65 -20.61
N LEU A 21 3.44 -18.63 -19.55
CA LEU A 21 2.97 -18.24 -18.20
C LEU A 21 2.52 -16.79 -18.16
N ARG A 22 3.23 -15.87 -18.82
CA ARG A 22 2.82 -14.46 -18.95
C ARG A 22 1.46 -14.33 -19.63
N ILE A 23 1.25 -15.09 -20.70
CA ILE A 23 -0.04 -15.11 -21.43
C ILE A 23 -1.13 -15.67 -20.54
N PHE A 24 -0.87 -16.75 -19.79
CA PHE A 24 -1.79 -17.32 -18.83
C PHE A 24 -2.21 -16.30 -17.76
N LEU A 25 -1.25 -15.63 -17.11
CA LEU A 25 -1.51 -14.56 -16.15
C LEU A 25 -2.36 -13.43 -16.74
N ALA A 26 -2.09 -13.05 -18.00
CA ALA A 26 -2.88 -12.03 -18.69
C ALA A 26 -4.33 -12.49 -18.96
N VAL A 27 -4.54 -13.75 -19.33
CA VAL A 27 -5.90 -14.30 -19.53
C VAL A 27 -6.69 -14.29 -18.23
N VAL A 28 -6.06 -14.66 -17.12
CA VAL A 28 -6.69 -14.60 -15.79
C VAL A 28 -7.03 -13.16 -15.40
N ALA A 29 -6.07 -12.24 -15.52
CA ALA A 29 -6.25 -10.84 -15.14
C ALA A 29 -7.35 -10.12 -15.94
N HIS A 30 -7.50 -10.46 -17.22
CA HIS A 30 -8.47 -9.82 -18.12
C HIS A 30 -9.79 -10.61 -18.31
N GLY A 31 -9.92 -11.77 -17.68
CA GLY A 31 -11.14 -12.58 -17.66
C GLY A 31 -11.52 -13.25 -18.99
N SER A 32 -10.80 -12.99 -20.09
CA SER A 32 -11.03 -13.63 -21.37
C SER A 32 -9.79 -13.61 -22.28
N MET A 33 -9.69 -14.63 -23.16
CA MET A 33 -8.60 -14.68 -24.17
C MET A 33 -8.63 -13.49 -25.13
N ASN A 34 -9.80 -12.95 -25.45
CA ASN A 34 -9.93 -11.79 -26.32
C ASN A 34 -9.43 -10.50 -25.67
N SER A 35 -9.80 -10.27 -24.42
CA SER A 35 -9.34 -9.10 -23.65
C SER A 35 -7.83 -9.17 -23.39
N ALA A 36 -7.30 -10.34 -23.04
CA ALA A 36 -5.88 -10.58 -22.87
C ALA A 36 -5.12 -10.34 -24.18
N ALA A 37 -5.64 -10.81 -25.31
CA ALA A 37 -5.01 -10.61 -26.64
C ALA A 37 -4.88 -9.12 -26.97
N LYS A 38 -5.92 -8.31 -26.72
CA LYS A 38 -5.86 -6.85 -26.89
C LYS A 38 -4.81 -6.21 -25.98
N ALA A 39 -4.77 -6.59 -24.71
CA ALA A 39 -3.79 -6.07 -23.74
C ALA A 39 -2.35 -6.43 -24.10
N LEU A 40 -2.13 -7.63 -24.68
CA LEU A 40 -0.83 -8.12 -25.11
C LEU A 40 -0.41 -7.67 -26.50
N GLY A 41 -1.27 -6.97 -27.25
CA GLY A 41 -1.02 -6.61 -28.65
C GLY A 41 -0.93 -7.84 -29.57
N GLN A 42 -1.64 -8.93 -29.26
CA GLN A 42 -1.64 -10.19 -30.01
C GLN A 42 -3.03 -10.51 -30.57
N SER A 43 -3.11 -11.54 -31.44
CA SER A 43 -4.39 -12.06 -31.88
C SER A 43 -4.97 -13.08 -30.89
N GLN A 44 -6.30 -13.14 -30.76
CA GLN A 44 -6.98 -14.11 -29.91
C GLN A 44 -6.61 -15.58 -30.26
N PRO A 45 -6.49 -15.99 -31.55
CA PRO A 45 -6.04 -17.33 -31.90
C PRO A 45 -4.60 -17.62 -31.42
N THR A 46 -3.72 -16.61 -31.40
CA THR A 46 -2.35 -16.76 -30.88
C THR A 46 -2.39 -17.04 -29.38
N VAL A 47 -3.15 -16.26 -28.62
CA VAL A 47 -3.32 -16.47 -27.17
C VAL A 47 -3.89 -17.85 -26.88
N ALA A 48 -4.97 -18.25 -27.59
CA ALA A 48 -5.57 -19.57 -27.40
C ALA A 48 -4.60 -20.72 -27.68
N ARG A 49 -3.81 -20.61 -28.77
CA ARG A 49 -2.79 -21.61 -29.10
C ARG A 49 -1.70 -21.69 -28.03
N ARG A 50 -1.25 -20.57 -27.47
CA ARG A 50 -0.20 -20.53 -26.45
C ARG A 50 -0.71 -21.11 -25.12
N ILE A 51 -1.96 -20.84 -24.74
CA ILE A 51 -2.58 -21.48 -23.57
C ILE A 51 -2.64 -23.00 -23.78
N LYS A 52 -3.06 -23.47 -24.97
CA LYS A 52 -3.09 -24.91 -25.27
C LYS A 52 -1.69 -25.54 -25.17
N VAL A 53 -0.67 -24.90 -25.68
CA VAL A 53 0.74 -25.35 -25.54
C VAL A 53 1.15 -25.45 -24.08
N LEU A 54 0.78 -24.47 -23.25
CA LEU A 54 1.07 -24.49 -21.83
C LEU A 54 0.37 -25.68 -21.13
N GLU A 55 -0.91 -25.90 -21.42
CA GLU A 55 -1.68 -27.03 -20.90
C GLU A 55 -1.09 -28.38 -21.32
N GLU A 56 -0.70 -28.51 -22.58
CA GLU A 56 -0.02 -29.71 -23.11
C GLU A 56 1.34 -29.94 -22.42
N THR A 57 2.12 -28.87 -22.21
CA THR A 57 3.42 -28.93 -21.54
C THR A 57 3.30 -29.37 -20.08
N LEU A 58 2.30 -28.83 -19.38
CA LEU A 58 2.04 -29.17 -17.98
C LEU A 58 1.28 -30.51 -17.80
N GLY A 59 0.67 -31.01 -18.85
CA GLY A 59 -0.23 -32.16 -18.77
C GLY A 59 -1.51 -31.90 -17.97
N LEU A 60 -1.94 -30.64 -17.88
CA LEU A 60 -3.05 -30.16 -17.05
C LEU A 60 -3.97 -29.26 -17.87
N SER A 61 -5.27 -29.32 -17.61
CA SER A 61 -6.21 -28.30 -18.09
C SER A 61 -6.25 -27.18 -17.06
N LEU A 62 -5.92 -25.95 -17.49
CA LEU A 62 -5.89 -24.78 -16.62
C LEU A 62 -7.23 -24.04 -16.61
N PHE A 63 -7.99 -24.16 -17.71
CA PHE A 63 -9.27 -23.53 -17.86
C PHE A 63 -10.37 -24.53 -18.17
N GLN A 64 -11.58 -24.23 -17.72
CA GLN A 64 -12.81 -24.93 -18.07
C GLN A 64 -13.86 -23.93 -18.58
N ARG A 65 -14.81 -24.44 -19.36
CA ARG A 65 -15.94 -23.62 -19.81
C ARG A 65 -16.97 -23.51 -18.70
N GLY A 66 -17.15 -22.33 -18.13
CA GLY A 66 -18.29 -21.99 -17.29
C GLY A 66 -19.52 -21.62 -18.14
N PRO A 67 -20.69 -21.42 -17.50
CA PRO A 67 -21.94 -21.09 -18.16
C PRO A 67 -21.89 -19.85 -19.04
N ASN A 68 -21.07 -18.85 -18.69
CA ASN A 68 -20.95 -17.58 -19.39
C ASN A 68 -19.49 -17.11 -19.59
N ASN A 69 -18.50 -17.77 -18.99
CA ASN A 69 -17.11 -17.31 -18.97
C ASN A 69 -16.11 -18.47 -18.97
N LEU A 70 -14.86 -18.12 -19.21
CA LEU A 70 -13.71 -18.98 -18.99
C LEU A 70 -13.38 -18.98 -17.48
N GLU A 71 -13.37 -20.13 -16.85
CA GLU A 71 -13.10 -20.30 -15.43
C GLU A 71 -11.83 -21.11 -15.23
N LEU A 72 -11.09 -20.83 -14.15
CA LEU A 72 -9.94 -21.63 -13.76
C LEU A 72 -10.41 -22.99 -13.23
N THR A 73 -9.65 -24.04 -13.55
CA THR A 73 -9.73 -25.32 -12.85
C THR A 73 -9.02 -25.21 -11.50
N GLU A 74 -9.14 -26.23 -10.64
CA GLU A 74 -8.34 -26.34 -9.42
C GLU A 74 -6.82 -26.32 -9.73
N ALA A 75 -6.40 -27.07 -10.76
CA ALA A 75 -5.02 -27.03 -11.26
C ALA A 75 -4.65 -25.63 -11.77
N GLY A 76 -5.55 -24.97 -12.51
CA GLY A 76 -5.35 -23.59 -12.98
C GLY A 76 -5.15 -22.62 -11.84
N GLN A 77 -5.89 -22.75 -10.74
CA GLN A 77 -5.70 -21.90 -9.55
C GLN A 77 -4.33 -22.16 -8.90
N ALA A 78 -3.92 -23.42 -8.73
CA ALA A 78 -2.61 -23.76 -8.18
C ALA A 78 -1.45 -23.19 -9.05
N ILE A 79 -1.57 -23.27 -10.38
CA ILE A 79 -0.57 -22.69 -11.29
C ILE A 79 -0.60 -21.16 -11.23
N LEU A 80 -1.77 -20.52 -11.07
CA LEU A 80 -1.86 -19.07 -10.85
C LEU A 80 -1.09 -18.64 -9.61
N ASP A 81 -1.33 -19.31 -8.48
CA ASP A 81 -0.68 -18.99 -7.22
C ASP A 81 0.86 -19.15 -7.31
N ALA A 82 1.32 -20.16 -8.03
CA ALA A 82 2.75 -20.39 -8.26
C ALA A 82 3.38 -19.39 -9.26
N ALA A 83 2.62 -18.95 -10.28
CA ALA A 83 3.12 -18.08 -11.34
C ALA A 83 2.95 -16.57 -11.03
N ALA A 84 2.04 -16.18 -10.13
CA ALA A 84 1.79 -14.79 -9.80
C ALA A 84 3.08 -14.02 -9.39
N PRO A 85 4.00 -14.58 -8.58
CA PRO A 85 5.26 -13.91 -8.24
C PRO A 85 6.14 -13.56 -9.45
N MET A 86 6.04 -14.32 -10.56
CA MET A 86 6.76 -14.01 -11.80
C MET A 86 6.22 -12.75 -12.46
N GLY A 87 4.91 -12.58 -12.49
CA GLY A 87 4.26 -11.37 -12.99
C GLY A 87 4.68 -10.13 -12.18
N GLU A 88 4.73 -10.27 -10.87
CA GLU A 88 5.21 -9.23 -9.97
C GLU A 88 6.68 -8.89 -10.22
N ALA A 89 7.55 -9.89 -10.35
CA ALA A 89 8.96 -9.69 -10.65
C ALA A 89 9.17 -8.98 -12.00
N ALA A 90 8.43 -9.35 -13.05
CA ALA A 90 8.47 -8.67 -14.34
C ALA A 90 7.99 -7.20 -14.24
N ALA A 91 6.96 -6.94 -13.44
CA ALA A 91 6.49 -5.58 -13.17
C ALA A 91 7.55 -4.76 -12.41
N VAL A 92 8.29 -5.37 -11.46
CA VAL A 92 9.43 -4.74 -10.78
C VAL A 92 10.50 -4.32 -11.80
N VAL A 93 10.90 -5.21 -12.71
CA VAL A 93 11.88 -4.89 -13.76
C VAL A 93 11.43 -3.70 -14.61
N SER A 94 10.17 -3.69 -15.04
CA SER A 94 9.60 -2.61 -15.84
C SER A 94 9.58 -1.28 -15.08
N ARG A 95 9.15 -1.28 -13.81
CA ARG A 95 9.16 -0.09 -12.94
C ARG A 95 10.58 0.41 -12.69
N THR A 96 11.51 -0.50 -12.43
CA THR A 96 12.92 -0.16 -12.22
C THR A 96 13.51 0.50 -13.46
N ALA A 97 13.27 -0.07 -14.65
CA ALA A 97 13.72 0.54 -15.91
C ALA A 97 13.12 1.93 -16.11
N ALA A 98 11.83 2.12 -15.85
CA ALA A 98 11.16 3.42 -15.93
C ALA A 98 11.76 4.44 -14.94
N ALA A 99 12.17 4.00 -13.75
CA ALA A 99 12.80 4.86 -12.76
C ALA A 99 14.20 5.39 -13.20
N TYR A 100 14.88 4.68 -14.11
CA TYR A 100 16.12 5.14 -14.74
C TYR A 100 15.89 6.05 -15.97
N ARG A 101 14.67 6.10 -16.50
CA ARG A 101 14.24 6.99 -17.58
C ARG A 101 13.00 7.76 -17.11
N PRO A 102 13.16 8.67 -16.13
CA PRO A 102 12.02 9.36 -15.56
C PRO A 102 11.32 10.21 -16.64
N ASP A 103 10.02 10.00 -16.75
CA ASP A 103 9.14 10.89 -17.51
C ASP A 103 8.95 12.16 -16.66
N PRO A 104 9.33 13.35 -17.19
CA PRO A 104 9.14 14.61 -16.47
C PRO A 104 7.66 14.92 -16.19
N ASP A 105 6.74 14.39 -17.01
CA ASP A 105 5.31 14.65 -16.91
C ASP A 105 4.57 13.59 -16.08
N ALA A 106 5.26 12.51 -15.69
CA ALA A 106 4.66 11.47 -14.85
C ALA A 106 4.28 12.00 -13.46
N PRO A 107 3.12 11.56 -12.93
CA PRO A 107 2.69 11.90 -11.56
C PRO A 107 3.74 11.50 -10.52
N VAL A 108 3.92 12.32 -9.50
CA VAL A 108 4.70 11.95 -8.31
C VAL A 108 3.83 11.12 -7.38
N ARG A 109 4.21 9.87 -7.17
CA ARG A 109 3.46 8.90 -6.36
C ARG A 109 3.91 8.96 -4.91
N ILE A 110 2.94 9.26 -4.02
CA ILE A 110 3.15 9.33 -2.57
C ILE A 110 2.47 8.12 -1.93
N THR A 111 3.23 7.33 -1.17
CA THR A 111 2.67 6.25 -0.36
C THR A 111 2.71 6.61 1.12
N ALA A 112 1.59 6.37 1.80
CA ALA A 112 1.41 6.62 3.22
C ALA A 112 0.30 5.73 3.79
N THR A 113 0.15 5.69 5.11
CA THR A 113 -1.03 5.08 5.75
C THR A 113 -2.29 5.88 5.45
N SER A 114 -3.48 5.26 5.57
CA SER A 114 -4.77 5.94 5.36
C SER A 114 -4.90 7.20 6.23
N SER A 115 -4.37 7.21 7.46
CA SER A 115 -4.42 8.37 8.35
C SER A 115 -3.61 9.55 7.81
N VAL A 116 -2.39 9.31 7.34
CA VAL A 116 -1.54 10.36 6.75
C VAL A 116 -2.12 10.82 5.42
N THR A 117 -2.61 9.89 4.58
CA THR A 117 -3.24 10.25 3.31
C THR A 117 -4.50 11.10 3.51
N MET A 118 -5.30 10.78 4.53
CA MET A 118 -6.48 11.59 4.88
C MET A 118 -6.07 13.01 5.35
N PHE A 119 -5.00 13.15 6.14
CA PHE A 119 -4.45 14.47 6.47
C PHE A 119 -4.03 15.22 5.19
N LEU A 120 -3.30 14.58 4.28
CA LEU A 120 -2.91 15.22 3.01
C LEU A 120 -4.11 15.63 2.16
N SER A 121 -5.21 14.87 2.20
CA SER A 121 -6.41 15.18 1.42
C SER A 121 -7.11 16.46 1.88
N LEU A 122 -7.07 16.77 3.19
CA LEU A 122 -7.61 18.03 3.73
C LEU A 122 -6.86 19.26 3.18
N TYR A 123 -5.58 19.11 2.88
CA TYR A 123 -4.71 20.17 2.37
C TYR A 123 -4.34 19.97 0.89
N SER A 124 -5.12 19.15 0.16
CA SER A 124 -4.80 18.76 -1.22
C SER A 124 -4.71 19.96 -2.17
N ALA A 125 -5.61 20.94 -2.05
CA ALA A 125 -5.58 22.15 -2.86
C ALA A 125 -4.30 22.97 -2.62
N GLU A 126 -3.91 23.17 -1.36
CA GLU A 126 -2.70 23.88 -0.98
C GLU A 126 -1.44 23.13 -1.45
N LEU A 127 -1.41 21.80 -1.25
CA LEU A 127 -0.31 20.96 -1.66
C LEU A 127 -0.16 20.97 -3.19
N HIS A 128 -1.27 20.87 -3.93
CA HIS A 128 -1.28 20.96 -5.39
C HIS A 128 -0.74 22.31 -5.87
N GLN A 129 -1.19 23.40 -5.28
CA GLN A 129 -0.72 24.74 -5.62
C GLN A 129 0.80 24.90 -5.37
N ALA A 130 1.29 24.40 -4.23
CA ALA A 130 2.71 24.46 -3.88
C ALA A 130 3.58 23.55 -4.77
N ALA A 131 3.03 22.46 -5.29
CA ALA A 131 3.71 21.49 -6.14
C ALA A 131 3.52 21.76 -7.65
N ALA A 132 2.66 22.70 -8.03
CA ALA A 132 2.33 22.95 -9.43
C ALA A 132 3.57 23.14 -10.34
N PRO A 133 3.53 22.66 -11.57
CA PRO A 133 2.44 21.98 -12.27
C PRO A 133 2.40 20.45 -12.08
N VAL A 134 3.00 19.90 -11.03
CA VAL A 134 3.20 18.46 -10.83
C VAL A 134 1.90 17.78 -10.41
N GLU A 135 1.51 16.74 -11.13
CA GLU A 135 0.44 15.84 -10.71
C GLU A 135 0.92 14.97 -9.53
N ILE A 136 0.05 14.77 -8.54
CA ILE A 136 0.33 13.94 -7.35
C ILE A 136 -0.64 12.77 -7.32
N ALA A 137 -0.11 11.54 -7.26
CA ALA A 137 -0.87 10.32 -7.06
C ALA A 137 -0.70 9.81 -5.62
N TYR A 138 -1.80 9.67 -4.88
CA TYR A 138 -1.81 9.17 -3.52
C TYR A 138 -2.05 7.65 -3.51
N ILE A 139 -1.20 6.90 -2.81
CA ILE A 139 -1.29 5.44 -2.65
C ILE A 139 -1.42 5.12 -1.16
N PRO A 140 -2.66 5.14 -0.61
CA PRO A 140 -2.89 4.79 0.79
C PRO A 140 -2.67 3.28 0.98
N THR A 141 -1.71 2.92 1.83
CA THR A 141 -1.42 1.52 2.16
C THR A 141 -0.69 1.40 3.48
N ARG A 142 -0.87 0.27 4.18
CA ARG A 142 -0.07 -0.10 5.34
C ARG A 142 1.16 -0.91 4.98
N HIS A 143 1.18 -1.50 3.78
CA HIS A 143 2.36 -2.22 3.30
C HIS A 143 3.44 -1.22 2.88
N ARG A 144 4.69 -1.57 3.17
CA ARG A 144 5.82 -0.78 2.68
C ARG A 144 6.02 -1.07 1.21
N LEU A 145 5.69 -0.10 0.37
CA LEU A 145 6.05 -0.16 -1.04
C LEU A 145 7.56 0.03 -1.21
N ASP A 146 8.13 -0.68 -2.16
CA ASP A 146 9.55 -0.59 -2.49
C ASP A 146 9.84 0.64 -3.36
N LEU A 147 10.50 1.62 -2.76
CA LEU A 147 10.91 2.85 -3.44
C LEU A 147 12.10 2.61 -4.39
N ALA A 148 12.90 1.56 -4.15
CA ALA A 148 14.01 1.21 -5.01
C ALA A 148 13.53 0.60 -6.34
N SER A 149 12.48 -0.21 -6.32
CA SER A 149 11.84 -0.73 -7.52
C SER A 149 10.89 0.27 -8.21
N GLY A 150 10.71 1.46 -7.61
CA GLY A 150 9.85 2.50 -8.19
C GLY A 150 8.35 2.24 -8.01
N GLU A 151 7.92 1.53 -6.96
CA GLU A 151 6.49 1.38 -6.64
C GLU A 151 5.85 2.70 -6.19
N ALA A 152 6.65 3.57 -5.54
CA ALA A 152 6.31 4.95 -5.27
C ALA A 152 7.56 5.83 -5.32
N ASP A 153 7.39 7.14 -5.42
CA ASP A 153 8.50 8.10 -5.48
C ASP A 153 8.84 8.66 -4.09
N ILE A 154 7.83 8.84 -3.24
CA ILE A 154 7.93 9.35 -1.87
C ILE A 154 7.14 8.43 -0.95
N GLY A 155 7.74 8.01 0.15
CA GLY A 155 7.07 7.33 1.25
C GLY A 155 6.96 8.24 2.46
N LEU A 156 5.77 8.42 3.03
CA LEU A 156 5.61 9.00 4.36
C LEU A 156 5.49 7.86 5.37
N ARG A 157 6.49 7.76 6.25
CA ARG A 157 6.62 6.66 7.20
C ARG A 157 6.58 7.21 8.61
N MET A 158 5.78 6.59 9.45
CA MET A 158 5.83 6.84 10.88
C MET A 158 6.89 5.95 11.51
N ARG A 159 7.65 6.50 12.46
CA ARG A 159 8.75 5.87 13.20
C ARG A 159 10.05 5.69 12.41
N THR A 160 11.10 5.36 13.17
CA THR A 160 12.45 5.15 12.66
C THR A 160 12.48 4.01 11.62
N LEU A 161 13.19 4.25 10.54
CA LEU A 161 13.53 3.20 9.58
C LEU A 161 14.59 2.30 10.23
N THR A 162 14.17 1.18 10.80
CA THR A 162 15.09 0.18 11.39
C THR A 162 15.81 -0.65 10.34
N GLU A 163 15.36 -0.60 9.08
CA GLU A 163 15.95 -1.28 7.94
C GLU A 163 15.97 -0.32 6.76
N GLY A 164 17.07 0.42 6.61
CA GLY A 164 17.34 1.22 5.43
C GLY A 164 18.28 0.48 4.50
N SER A 165 17.91 0.31 3.22
CA SER A 165 18.96 0.13 2.22
C SER A 165 19.78 1.43 2.17
N ASP A 166 21.09 1.34 1.96
CA ASP A 166 22.00 2.51 1.82
C ASP A 166 21.55 3.50 0.74
N ASP A 167 20.59 3.06 -0.10
CA ASP A 167 20.03 3.83 -1.21
C ASP A 167 18.79 4.66 -0.84
N LEU A 168 18.25 4.53 0.37
CA LEU A 168 17.13 5.34 0.83
C LEU A 168 17.63 6.57 1.61
N VAL A 169 16.99 7.69 1.36
CA VAL A 169 17.20 8.93 2.11
C VAL A 169 15.93 9.23 2.89
N ALA A 170 16.07 9.39 4.20
CA ALA A 170 14.98 9.73 5.11
C ALA A 170 15.22 11.09 5.75
N ARG A 171 14.15 11.88 5.87
CA ARG A 171 14.13 13.16 6.59
C ARG A 171 12.92 13.24 7.48
N LYS A 172 13.09 13.51 8.77
CA LYS A 172 11.98 13.85 9.67
C LYS A 172 11.32 15.13 9.18
N ILE A 173 10.01 15.13 9.02
CA ILE A 173 9.24 16.29 8.57
C ILE A 173 8.22 16.78 9.58
N GLY A 174 7.91 16.00 10.61
CA GLY A 174 7.00 16.35 11.67
C GLY A 174 6.74 15.21 12.62
N GLN A 175 5.70 15.37 13.44
CA GLN A 175 5.20 14.37 14.37
C GLN A 175 3.68 14.33 14.26
N ILE A 176 3.08 13.17 14.57
CA ILE A 176 1.64 13.00 14.72
C ILE A 176 1.39 12.38 16.08
N ALA A 177 0.51 12.99 16.87
CA ALA A 177 0.04 12.43 18.12
C ALA A 177 -1.27 11.67 17.92
N PHE A 178 -1.47 10.67 18.76
CA PHE A 178 -2.66 9.81 18.79
C PHE A 178 -3.25 9.77 20.19
N ALA A 179 -4.56 9.69 20.28
CA ALA A 179 -5.29 9.52 21.53
C ALA A 179 -6.56 8.70 21.31
N ILE A 180 -7.25 8.37 22.38
CA ILE A 180 -8.59 7.81 22.33
C ILE A 180 -9.61 8.94 22.26
N TYR A 181 -10.51 8.84 21.31
CA TYR A 181 -11.65 9.75 21.11
C TYR A 181 -12.95 8.96 21.13
N ALA A 182 -14.01 9.59 21.60
CA ALA A 182 -15.35 9.02 21.61
C ALA A 182 -16.41 10.12 21.52
N HIS A 183 -17.65 9.73 21.25
CA HIS A 183 -18.80 10.64 21.27
C HIS A 183 -19.16 11.13 22.69
N THR A 184 -18.64 10.48 23.72
CA THR A 184 -18.86 10.81 25.14
C THR A 184 -17.57 10.69 25.96
N GLU A 185 -17.46 11.43 27.07
CA GLU A 185 -16.32 11.36 27.97
C GLU A 185 -16.13 9.97 28.65
N ASN A 186 -17.22 9.23 28.83
CA ASN A 186 -17.22 7.94 29.50
C ASN A 186 -17.74 6.80 28.60
N PRO A 187 -17.01 6.43 27.56
CA PRO A 187 -17.43 5.39 26.63
C PRO A 187 -17.44 4.01 27.29
N LYS A 188 -18.54 3.28 27.11
CA LYS A 188 -18.68 1.90 27.60
C LYS A 188 -18.21 0.86 26.60
N ALA A 189 -18.06 1.27 25.35
CA ALA A 189 -17.64 0.43 24.25
C ALA A 189 -16.39 0.98 23.55
N VAL A 190 -15.63 0.09 22.95
CA VAL A 190 -14.37 0.38 22.26
C VAL A 190 -14.37 -0.23 20.87
N ILE A 191 -13.84 0.49 19.89
CA ILE A 191 -13.56 0.01 18.55
C ILE A 191 -12.09 -0.41 18.51
N ALA A 192 -11.84 -1.72 18.53
CA ALA A 192 -10.49 -2.28 18.54
C ALA A 192 -9.94 -2.45 17.11
N PRO A 193 -8.63 -2.46 16.92
CA PRO A 193 -8.05 -2.94 15.66
C PRO A 193 -8.23 -4.47 15.54
N PRO A 194 -8.22 -5.03 14.32
CA PRO A 194 -8.11 -6.47 14.12
C PRO A 194 -6.73 -7.00 14.54
N GLU A 195 -6.57 -8.30 14.58
CA GLU A 195 -5.27 -8.96 14.77
C GLU A 195 -4.44 -8.79 13.48
N ASP A 196 -3.63 -7.75 13.46
CA ASP A 196 -2.77 -7.37 12.34
C ASP A 196 -1.42 -6.90 12.91
N PRO A 197 -0.30 -7.55 12.55
CA PRO A 197 1.03 -7.17 13.05
C PRO A 197 1.38 -5.70 12.80
N THR A 198 0.87 -5.10 11.72
CA THR A 198 1.10 -3.68 11.39
C THR A 198 0.39 -2.73 12.36
N LEU A 199 -0.59 -3.23 13.12
CA LEU A 199 -1.38 -2.50 14.11
C LEU A 199 -1.07 -2.91 15.56
N SER A 200 -0.06 -3.74 15.80
CA SER A 200 0.22 -4.36 17.10
C SER A 200 0.34 -3.36 18.25
N ARG A 201 1.00 -2.20 18.06
CA ARG A 201 1.11 -1.17 19.11
C ARG A 201 -0.21 -0.47 19.38
N GLN A 202 -0.97 -0.14 18.32
CA GLN A 202 -2.32 0.41 18.49
C GLN A 202 -3.21 -0.59 19.24
N ALA A 203 -3.09 -1.88 18.88
CA ALA A 203 -3.82 -2.96 19.51
C ALA A 203 -3.49 -3.08 21.01
N ALA A 204 -2.21 -3.00 21.38
CA ALA A 204 -1.77 -3.05 22.78
C ALA A 204 -2.35 -1.88 23.59
N TYR A 205 -2.23 -0.64 23.08
CA TYR A 205 -2.77 0.54 23.75
C TYR A 205 -4.29 0.50 23.88
N VAL A 206 -4.98 0.10 22.80
CA VAL A 206 -6.44 -0.03 22.82
C VAL A 206 -6.89 -1.17 23.75
N ALA A 207 -6.15 -2.28 23.84
CA ALA A 207 -6.44 -3.39 24.72
C ALA A 207 -6.35 -2.98 26.21
N GLU A 208 -5.36 -2.15 26.57
CA GLU A 208 -5.23 -1.58 27.91
C GLU A 208 -6.43 -0.67 28.22
N PHE A 209 -6.79 0.23 27.33
CA PHE A 209 -7.95 1.10 27.49
C PHE A 209 -9.28 0.33 27.52
N ALA A 210 -9.36 -0.81 26.83
CA ALA A 210 -10.57 -1.63 26.73
C ALA A 210 -10.88 -2.44 27.99
N GLN A 211 -9.98 -2.47 29.01
CA GLN A 211 -10.23 -3.20 30.24
C GLN A 211 -11.54 -2.74 30.90
N GLY A 212 -12.45 -3.69 31.15
CA GLY A 212 -13.78 -3.40 31.72
C GLY A 212 -14.79 -2.79 30.76
N ARG A 213 -14.47 -2.67 29.46
CA ARG A 213 -15.35 -2.16 28.40
C ARG A 213 -15.68 -3.23 27.36
N THR A 214 -16.81 -3.06 26.69
CA THR A 214 -17.20 -3.97 25.60
C THR A 214 -16.45 -3.60 24.31
N ILE A 215 -15.93 -4.60 23.59
CA ILE A 215 -15.46 -4.39 22.22
C ILE A 215 -16.66 -4.44 21.28
N ALA A 216 -17.08 -3.27 20.78
CA ALA A 216 -18.25 -3.16 19.90
C ALA A 216 -17.96 -3.61 18.47
N ALA A 217 -16.73 -3.38 17.99
CA ALA A 217 -16.30 -3.78 16.65
C ALA A 217 -14.78 -3.87 16.55
N ARG A 218 -14.29 -4.57 15.50
CA ARG A 218 -12.87 -4.56 15.11
C ARG A 218 -12.73 -3.91 13.73
N ILE A 219 -12.09 -2.73 13.68
CA ILE A 219 -11.95 -1.93 12.47
C ILE A 219 -10.48 -1.53 12.29
N GLY A 220 -9.85 -2.04 11.24
CA GLY A 220 -8.44 -1.76 10.93
C GLY A 220 -8.21 -0.43 10.20
N ASP A 221 -9.14 -0.05 9.32
CA ASP A 221 -9.02 1.19 8.54
C ASP A 221 -9.42 2.41 9.39
N MET A 222 -8.53 3.40 9.45
CA MET A 222 -8.71 4.56 10.32
C MET A 222 -9.88 5.45 9.90
N PRO A 223 -10.10 5.79 8.63
CA PRO A 223 -11.27 6.54 8.19
C PRO A 223 -12.59 5.90 8.59
N ILE A 224 -12.71 4.57 8.45
CA ILE A 224 -13.92 3.83 8.86
C ILE A 224 -14.07 3.86 10.38
N ARG A 225 -12.98 3.65 11.12
CA ARG A 225 -12.96 3.69 12.58
C ARG A 225 -13.36 5.07 13.12
N TYR A 226 -12.89 6.14 12.48
CA TYR A 226 -13.28 7.51 12.80
C TYR A 226 -14.80 7.72 12.64
N GLN A 227 -15.36 7.32 11.49
CA GLN A 227 -16.80 7.46 11.26
C GLN A 227 -17.63 6.64 12.26
N ALA A 228 -17.17 5.44 12.62
CA ALA A 228 -17.84 4.60 13.60
C ALA A 228 -17.81 5.22 15.01
N ALA A 229 -16.71 5.86 15.41
CA ALA A 229 -16.61 6.58 16.68
C ALA A 229 -17.53 7.80 16.71
N LYS A 230 -17.56 8.57 15.62
CA LYS A 230 -18.45 9.72 15.45
C LYS A 230 -19.93 9.32 15.49
N ALA A 231 -20.27 8.15 14.94
CA ALA A 231 -21.63 7.59 15.03
C ALA A 231 -21.98 7.03 16.43
N GLY A 232 -21.08 7.13 17.40
CA GLY A 232 -21.31 6.69 18.77
C GLY A 232 -21.15 5.19 19.03
N LEU A 233 -20.56 4.42 18.10
CA LEU A 233 -20.35 2.98 18.25
C LEU A 233 -19.43 2.65 19.44
N GLY A 234 -18.44 3.51 19.72
CA GLY A 234 -17.50 3.32 20.82
C GLY A 234 -16.29 4.24 20.70
N ALA A 235 -15.40 4.14 21.67
CA ALA A 235 -14.14 4.86 21.69
C ALA A 235 -13.17 4.30 20.64
N ALA A 236 -12.43 5.17 19.98
CA ALA A 236 -11.49 4.81 18.94
C ALA A 236 -10.13 5.48 19.11
N PHE A 237 -9.08 4.77 18.78
CA PHE A 237 -7.73 5.32 18.67
C PHE A 237 -7.59 6.10 17.35
N LEU A 238 -7.45 7.42 17.44
CA LEU A 238 -7.43 8.35 16.32
C LEU A 238 -6.24 9.32 16.42
N PRO A 239 -5.77 9.89 15.30
CA PRO A 239 -4.81 10.97 15.35
C PRO A 239 -5.46 12.25 15.90
N CYS A 240 -4.71 12.99 16.72
CA CYS A 240 -5.23 14.19 17.41
C CYS A 240 -5.72 15.25 16.45
N TRP A 241 -5.01 15.48 15.33
CA TRP A 241 -5.44 16.45 14.30
C TRP A 241 -6.85 16.18 13.76
N LEU A 242 -7.31 14.93 13.80
CA LEU A 242 -8.66 14.56 13.36
C LEU A 242 -9.65 14.63 14.51
N GLY A 243 -9.32 14.04 15.65
CA GLY A 243 -10.22 14.00 16.79
C GLY A 243 -10.51 15.38 17.38
N ASP A 244 -9.48 16.23 17.52
CA ASP A 244 -9.62 17.58 18.08
C ASP A 244 -10.39 18.53 17.14
N SER A 245 -10.38 18.26 15.84
CA SER A 245 -11.10 19.07 14.86
C SER A 245 -12.58 18.74 14.71
N ASP A 246 -13.04 17.62 15.28
CA ASP A 246 -14.41 17.15 15.15
C ASP A 246 -15.24 17.50 16.41
N PRO A 247 -16.27 18.34 16.28
CA PRO A 247 -17.10 18.76 17.43
C PRO A 247 -17.97 17.63 18.03
N ASP A 248 -18.15 16.52 17.28
CA ASP A 248 -18.90 15.36 17.76
C ASP A 248 -18.02 14.38 18.55
N LEU A 249 -16.73 14.66 18.70
CA LEU A 249 -15.79 13.82 19.42
C LEU A 249 -15.14 14.57 20.59
N VAL A 250 -14.97 13.85 21.69
CA VAL A 250 -14.22 14.32 22.85
C VAL A 250 -12.96 13.48 23.04
N GLN A 251 -11.87 14.09 23.42
CA GLN A 251 -10.62 13.41 23.75
C GLN A 251 -10.78 12.72 25.11
N VAL A 252 -10.63 11.40 25.14
CA VAL A 252 -10.78 10.57 26.36
C VAL A 252 -9.44 10.34 27.05
N THR A 253 -8.35 10.23 26.28
CA THR A 253 -7.00 10.09 26.82
C THR A 253 -6.07 11.17 26.26
N LYS A 254 -5.01 11.51 26.99
CA LYS A 254 -4.00 12.45 26.50
C LYS A 254 -2.95 11.72 25.65
N PRO A 255 -2.42 12.36 24.60
CA PRO A 255 -1.30 11.81 23.84
C PRO A 255 0.00 11.99 24.63
N GLU A 256 0.60 10.91 25.10
CA GLU A 256 1.84 10.92 25.88
C GLU A 256 2.83 9.88 25.32
N GLY A 257 4.14 10.18 25.49
CA GLY A 257 5.21 9.24 25.18
C GLY A 257 5.16 8.66 23.77
N ASP A 258 5.01 7.36 23.71
CA ASP A 258 4.99 6.57 22.47
C ASP A 258 3.78 6.83 21.54
N LEU A 259 2.78 7.60 22.00
CA LEU A 259 1.64 8.02 21.20
C LEU A 259 1.94 9.25 20.32
N ILE A 260 3.12 9.84 20.47
CA ILE A 260 3.63 10.89 19.58
C ILE A 260 4.66 10.25 18.66
N GLU A 261 4.31 10.09 17.41
CA GLU A 261 5.14 9.39 16.43
C GLU A 261 5.78 10.35 15.43
N ASP A 262 7.08 10.16 15.18
CA ASP A 262 7.81 10.90 14.16
C ASP A 262 7.34 10.50 12.76
N VAL A 263 7.19 11.49 11.88
CA VAL A 263 6.90 11.27 10.46
C VAL A 263 8.14 11.55 9.64
N PHE A 264 8.56 10.54 8.89
CA PHE A 264 9.70 10.62 7.98
C PHE A 264 9.23 10.65 6.54
N LEU A 265 9.77 11.57 5.78
CA LEU A 265 9.72 11.57 4.33
C LEU A 265 10.90 10.75 3.82
N VAL A 266 10.61 9.70 3.09
CA VAL A 266 11.58 8.73 2.57
C VAL A 266 11.50 8.72 1.06
N MET A 267 12.65 8.71 0.40
CA MET A 267 12.75 8.55 -1.05
C MET A 267 14.01 7.77 -1.40
N HIS A 268 14.04 7.15 -2.57
CA HIS A 268 15.27 6.58 -3.09
C HIS A 268 16.26 7.69 -3.47
N ARG A 269 17.56 7.49 -3.25
CA ARG A 269 18.63 8.49 -3.51
C ARG A 269 18.57 9.07 -4.92
N ARG A 270 18.30 8.24 -5.95
CA ARG A 270 18.16 8.70 -7.35
C ARG A 270 16.94 9.63 -7.55
N SER A 271 15.85 9.43 -6.83
CA SER A 271 14.64 10.26 -6.93
C SER A 271 14.87 11.67 -6.40
N ARG A 272 15.88 11.87 -5.54
CA ARG A 272 16.27 13.19 -5.02
C ARG A 272 16.70 14.16 -6.11
N ASN A 273 17.23 13.64 -7.24
CA ASN A 273 17.68 14.47 -8.37
C ASN A 273 16.55 14.77 -9.38
N ARG A 274 15.32 14.28 -9.13
CA ARG A 274 14.15 14.57 -9.97
C ARG A 274 13.49 15.86 -9.48
N PRO A 275 13.42 16.94 -10.29
CA PRO A 275 12.90 18.25 -9.85
C PRO A 275 11.48 18.18 -9.32
N ASN A 276 10.59 17.40 -9.98
CA ASN A 276 9.21 17.23 -9.59
C ASN A 276 9.09 16.53 -8.22
N VAL A 277 9.86 15.47 -7.98
CA VAL A 277 9.87 14.75 -6.69
C VAL A 277 10.38 15.68 -5.58
N THR A 278 11.45 16.43 -5.84
CA THR A 278 12.02 17.38 -4.86
C THR A 278 11.02 18.50 -4.54
N ARG A 279 10.29 19.03 -5.54
CA ARG A 279 9.25 20.05 -5.35
C ARG A 279 8.14 19.53 -4.44
N VAL A 280 7.58 18.35 -4.71
CA VAL A 280 6.55 17.72 -3.89
C VAL A 280 7.08 17.42 -2.48
N ALA A 281 8.29 16.90 -2.34
CA ALA A 281 8.91 16.62 -1.05
C ALA A 281 9.07 17.88 -0.18
N ASN A 282 9.41 19.02 -0.79
CA ASN A 282 9.51 20.30 -0.08
C ASN A 282 8.13 20.86 0.30
N ALA A 283 7.14 20.73 -0.58
CA ALA A 283 5.77 21.12 -0.29
C ALA A 283 5.20 20.30 0.89
N LEU A 284 5.41 18.97 0.91
CA LEU A 284 5.03 18.11 2.03
C LEU A 284 5.71 18.51 3.34
N ALA A 285 7.03 18.73 3.34
CA ALA A 285 7.74 19.15 4.55
C ALA A 285 7.24 20.51 5.08
N SER A 286 6.93 21.44 4.19
CA SER A 286 6.36 22.74 4.55
C SER A 286 4.96 22.59 5.13
N LEU A 287 4.11 21.73 4.54
CA LEU A 287 2.77 21.44 5.04
C LEU A 287 2.81 20.86 6.48
N PHE A 288 3.62 19.85 6.71
CA PHE A 288 3.78 19.26 8.05
C PHE A 288 4.29 20.28 9.08
N LYS A 289 5.28 21.09 8.71
CA LYS A 289 5.84 22.12 9.59
C LYS A 289 4.77 23.16 9.98
N ARG A 290 3.96 23.65 9.04
CA ARG A 290 2.91 24.64 9.32
C ARG A 290 1.82 24.07 10.23
N ASN A 291 1.49 22.79 10.08
CA ASN A 291 0.41 22.15 10.81
C ASN A 291 0.89 21.38 12.05
N GLN A 292 2.17 21.54 12.44
CA GLN A 292 2.78 20.74 13.52
C GLN A 292 1.99 20.85 14.83
N LYS A 293 1.48 22.04 15.16
CA LYS A 293 0.69 22.22 16.37
C LYS A 293 -0.58 21.37 16.37
N ALA A 294 -1.36 21.41 15.31
CA ALA A 294 -2.58 20.62 15.16
C ALA A 294 -2.28 19.11 15.10
N LEU A 295 -1.14 18.72 14.48
CA LEU A 295 -0.75 17.32 14.35
C LEU A 295 -0.42 16.67 15.71
N VAL A 296 0.00 17.43 16.70
CA VAL A 296 0.36 16.91 18.05
C VAL A 296 -0.69 17.19 19.13
N GLY A 297 -1.84 17.72 18.77
CA GLY A 297 -2.94 17.95 19.72
C GLY A 297 -2.71 19.19 20.58
N GLY A 298 -2.57 20.36 19.96
CA GLY A 298 -2.29 21.62 20.64
C GLY A 298 -2.96 22.82 20.03
#